data_a1bcca4bde530558a5556ff939165f1c
#
_entry.id   a1bcca4bde530558a5556ff939165f1c
#
_cell.length_a   1.000
_cell.length_b   1.000
_cell.length_c   1.000
_cell.angle_alpha   90.00
_cell.angle_beta   90.00
_cell.angle_gamma   90.00
#
_symmetry.space_group_name_H-M   'P 1'
#
loop_
_entity.id
_entity.type
_entity.pdbx_description
1 polymer ?
#
loop_
_entity_poly.entity_id
_entity_poly.type
_entity_poly.pdbx_seq_one_letter_code
_entity_poly.pdbx_strand_id
1 'polypeptide(L)'
;MGRVKQTKKMAKQRFAQIQKRISLKDPRIVAKIDPKKAERIAKKKKAEEEKRLVPQVSSALFFQYNTQLGPPFHIIVDTNFINFSIKYKLDIIPSMMDCLYAKCIPYITDCVLAEVEKLGRKYKVALRIMKDPRFERLPCTHKGTYADDCIAQRVSQHKCYIVATNDKDLKRRIRKIPGVPIMYIAHHRYTIERMPDAYGAPRE
;
A
#
# COMPACT_ATOMS: atom_id res chain seq x y z
N MET A 1 49.16 37.65 26.98
CA MET A 1 47.76 37.88 26.49
C MET A 1 47.56 37.80 24.96
N GLY A 2 48.53 37.43 24.14
CA GLY A 2 48.43 37.38 22.66
C GLY A 2 47.86 36.10 22.05
N ARG A 3 47.99 34.95 22.72
CA ARG A 3 47.61 33.62 22.17
C ARG A 3 46.11 33.39 22.01
N VAL A 4 45.30 33.94 22.91
CA VAL A 4 43.81 33.76 22.91
C VAL A 4 43.14 34.55 21.78
N LYS A 5 43.70 35.68 21.35
CA LYS A 5 43.15 36.46 20.23
C LYS A 5 43.41 35.81 18.87
N GLN A 6 44.54 35.12 18.71
CA GLN A 6 44.88 34.43 17.46
C GLN A 6 44.00 33.20 17.22
N THR A 7 43.69 32.41 18.27
CA THR A 7 42.82 31.23 18.15
C THR A 7 41.40 31.62 17.82
N LYS A 8 40.83 32.68 18.39
CA LYS A 8 39.51 33.22 18.02
C LYS A 8 39.45 33.72 16.57
N LYS A 9 40.55 34.36 16.09
CA LYS A 9 40.60 34.84 14.71
C LYS A 9 40.67 33.70 13.70
N MET A 10 41.43 32.64 13.98
CA MET A 10 41.54 31.43 13.17
C MET A 10 40.21 30.63 13.17
N ALA A 11 39.52 30.53 14.32
CA ALA A 11 38.21 29.91 14.40
C ALA A 11 37.18 30.68 13.55
N LYS A 12 37.16 32.02 13.62
CA LYS A 12 36.31 32.86 12.76
C LYS A 12 36.60 32.69 11.27
N GLN A 13 37.85 32.56 10.86
CA GLN A 13 38.20 32.32 9.47
C GLN A 13 37.81 30.94 8.98
N ARG A 14 37.93 29.90 9.82
CA ARG A 14 37.44 28.55 9.50
C ARG A 14 35.89 28.51 9.39
N PHE A 15 35.19 29.20 10.27
CA PHE A 15 33.74 29.36 10.18
C PHE A 15 33.30 30.12 8.92
N ALA A 16 33.99 31.19 8.55
CA ALA A 16 33.74 31.92 7.30
C ALA A 16 34.01 31.08 6.05
N GLN A 17 35.00 30.18 6.08
CA GLN A 17 35.25 29.23 4.99
C GLN A 17 34.19 28.13 4.90
N ILE A 18 33.63 27.70 6.04
CA ILE A 18 32.52 26.71 6.07
C ILE A 18 31.22 27.31 5.51
N GLN A 19 30.97 28.59 5.78
CA GLN A 19 29.80 29.31 5.22
C GLN A 19 29.91 29.56 3.71
N LYS A 20 31.10 29.52 3.12
CA LYS A 20 31.30 29.62 1.66
C LYS A 20 31.08 28.30 0.92
N ARG A 21 30.79 27.19 1.60
CA ARG A 21 30.38 25.93 0.95
C ARG A 21 29.04 26.14 0.29
N ILE A 22 29.03 25.96 -1.01
CA ILE A 22 27.81 26.06 -1.83
C ILE A 22 26.78 25.08 -1.29
N SER A 23 25.57 25.56 -0.98
CA SER A 23 24.47 24.73 -0.57
C SER A 23 24.09 23.77 -1.71
N LEU A 24 23.69 22.54 -1.40
CA LEU A 24 23.16 21.59 -2.38
C LEU A 24 21.93 22.12 -3.15
N LYS A 25 21.30 23.18 -2.63
CA LYS A 25 20.17 23.88 -3.27
C LYS A 25 20.61 25.10 -4.09
N ASP A 26 21.92 25.36 -4.21
CA ASP A 26 22.42 26.48 -4.99
C ASP A 26 22.06 26.27 -6.47
N PRO A 27 21.46 27.28 -7.14
CA PRO A 27 21.05 27.18 -8.55
C PRO A 27 22.24 26.91 -9.51
N ARG A 28 23.49 27.05 -9.05
CA ARG A 28 24.68 26.71 -9.83
C ARG A 28 24.97 25.20 -9.83
N ILE A 29 24.50 24.47 -8.79
CA ILE A 29 24.68 23.02 -8.64
C ILE A 29 23.49 22.27 -9.25
N VAL A 30 22.33 22.91 -9.36
CA VAL A 30 21.19 22.35 -10.08
C VAL A 30 21.66 22.11 -11.51
N ALA A 31 22.14 20.90 -11.76
CA ALA A 31 22.51 20.47 -13.09
C ALA A 31 21.39 20.89 -14.04
N LYS A 32 21.76 21.55 -15.14
CA LYS A 32 20.82 21.90 -16.21
C LYS A 32 20.17 20.60 -16.69
N ILE A 33 19.08 20.25 -16.06
CA ILE A 33 18.29 19.07 -16.49
C ILE A 33 17.77 19.46 -17.85
N ASP A 34 18.16 18.73 -18.87
CA ASP A 34 17.66 18.92 -20.23
C ASP A 34 16.13 19.12 -20.17
N PRO A 35 15.60 20.21 -20.75
CA PRO A 35 14.18 20.53 -20.65
C PRO A 35 13.29 19.36 -21.10
N LYS A 36 13.73 18.57 -22.08
CA LYS A 36 13.05 17.34 -22.52
C LYS A 36 13.01 16.26 -21.43
N LYS A 37 14.03 16.17 -20.57
CA LYS A 37 14.09 15.21 -19.47
C LYS A 37 13.19 15.67 -18.29
N ALA A 38 13.15 16.97 -18.03
CA ALA A 38 12.27 17.57 -17.04
C ALA A 38 10.79 17.40 -17.42
N GLU A 39 10.41 17.62 -18.67
CA GLU A 39 9.04 17.38 -19.17
C GLU A 39 8.65 15.90 -19.10
N ARG A 40 9.55 14.99 -19.44
CA ARG A 40 9.29 13.55 -19.31
C ARG A 40 9.05 13.14 -17.86
N ILE A 41 9.83 13.67 -16.91
CA ILE A 41 9.67 13.44 -15.48
C ILE A 41 8.35 14.03 -14.99
N ALA A 42 8.02 15.26 -15.41
CA ALA A 42 6.77 15.93 -15.05
C ALA A 42 5.53 15.20 -15.61
N LYS A 43 5.57 14.76 -16.88
CA LYS A 43 4.51 13.94 -17.48
C LYS A 43 4.37 12.58 -16.78
N LYS A 44 5.49 11.95 -16.39
CA LYS A 44 5.47 10.69 -15.67
C LYS A 44 4.87 10.83 -14.26
N LYS A 45 5.23 11.91 -13.54
CA LYS A 45 4.65 12.23 -12.23
C LYS A 45 3.15 12.53 -12.32
N LYS A 46 2.71 13.35 -13.28
CA LYS A 46 1.28 13.62 -13.49
C LYS A 46 0.49 12.35 -13.83
N ALA A 47 1.02 11.51 -14.71
CA ALA A 47 0.38 10.23 -15.04
C ALA A 47 0.34 9.23 -13.87
N GLU A 48 1.33 9.27 -12.97
CA GLU A 48 1.31 8.49 -11.73
C GLU A 48 0.33 9.06 -10.70
N GLU A 49 0.22 10.39 -10.58
CA GLU A 49 -0.77 11.04 -9.71
C GLU A 49 -2.20 10.79 -10.18
N GLU A 50 -2.48 10.87 -11.47
CA GLU A 50 -3.80 10.55 -12.04
C GLU A 50 -4.18 9.09 -11.81
N LYS A 51 -3.23 8.15 -11.92
CA LYS A 51 -3.47 6.73 -11.62
C LYS A 51 -3.73 6.45 -10.14
N ARG A 52 -3.23 7.29 -9.23
CA ARG A 52 -3.39 7.13 -7.78
C ARG A 52 -4.64 7.78 -7.22
N LEU A 53 -5.32 8.60 -8.00
CA LEU A 53 -6.53 9.31 -7.57
C LEU A 53 -7.75 8.40 -7.68
N VAL A 54 -8.05 7.70 -6.58
CA VAL A 54 -9.40 7.19 -6.37
C VAL A 54 -10.31 8.38 -6.03
N PRO A 55 -11.47 8.55 -6.67
CA PRO A 55 -12.38 9.65 -6.37
C PRO A 55 -12.70 9.66 -4.87
N GLN A 56 -12.53 10.82 -4.24
CA GLN A 56 -12.78 10.98 -2.82
C GLN A 56 -14.28 11.06 -2.58
N VAL A 57 -14.81 10.11 -1.84
CA VAL A 57 -16.22 10.06 -1.44
C VAL A 57 -16.37 10.81 -0.11
N SER A 58 -17.53 11.44 0.12
CA SER A 58 -17.79 12.20 1.35
C SER A 58 -17.64 11.31 2.60
N SER A 59 -17.10 11.90 3.69
CA SER A 59 -16.86 11.16 4.94
C SER A 59 -18.15 10.58 5.56
N ALA A 60 -19.30 11.19 5.30
CA ALA A 60 -20.59 10.68 5.76
C ALA A 60 -20.90 9.27 5.21
N LEU A 61 -20.39 8.93 4.01
CA LEU A 61 -20.59 7.61 3.42
C LEU A 61 -19.71 6.52 4.06
N PHE A 62 -18.71 6.88 4.86
CA PHE A 62 -17.90 5.88 5.59
C PHE A 62 -18.68 5.12 6.65
N PHE A 63 -19.70 5.74 7.21
CA PHE A 63 -20.58 5.16 8.21
C PHE A 63 -21.81 4.47 7.61
N GLN A 64 -21.92 4.46 6.28
CA GLN A 64 -23.00 3.72 5.63
C GLN A 64 -22.82 2.23 5.85
N TYR A 65 -23.90 1.61 6.27
CA TYR A 65 -24.02 0.17 6.38
C TYR A 65 -23.77 -0.48 5.01
N ASN A 66 -22.82 -1.42 4.95
CA ASN A 66 -22.55 -2.18 3.74
C ASN A 66 -23.32 -3.51 3.76
N THR A 67 -24.48 -3.55 3.12
CA THR A 67 -25.33 -4.75 3.03
C THR A 67 -24.73 -5.86 2.18
N GLN A 68 -23.74 -5.56 1.34
CA GLN A 68 -23.10 -6.56 0.46
C GLN A 68 -22.02 -7.37 1.19
N LEU A 69 -21.62 -6.93 2.39
CA LEU A 69 -20.61 -7.60 3.18
C LEU A 69 -21.27 -8.54 4.19
N GLY A 70 -21.16 -9.83 3.93
CA GLY A 70 -21.71 -10.87 4.80
C GLY A 70 -20.96 -12.18 4.63
N PRO A 71 -21.12 -13.12 5.59
CA PRO A 71 -20.53 -14.45 5.45
C PRO A 71 -21.21 -15.24 4.29
N PRO A 72 -20.46 -16.00 3.48
CA PRO A 72 -19.01 -16.13 3.52
C PRO A 72 -18.28 -14.85 3.09
N PHE A 73 -17.22 -14.45 3.82
CA PHE A 73 -16.46 -13.26 3.49
C PHE A 73 -15.51 -13.48 2.32
N HIS A 74 -15.58 -12.61 1.34
CA HIS A 74 -14.75 -12.61 0.15
C HIS A 74 -13.53 -11.69 0.38
N ILE A 75 -12.32 -12.27 0.39
CA ILE A 75 -11.10 -11.53 0.76
C ILE A 75 -10.14 -11.48 -0.42
N ILE A 76 -9.89 -10.29 -0.96
CA ILE A 76 -8.87 -10.10 -1.99
C ILE A 76 -7.51 -9.98 -1.32
N VAL A 77 -6.57 -10.85 -1.71
CA VAL A 77 -5.26 -10.95 -1.09
C VAL A 77 -4.21 -10.27 -1.98
N ASP A 78 -3.42 -9.42 -1.36
CA ASP A 78 -2.30 -8.72 -1.98
C ASP A 78 -0.98 -9.50 -1.85
N THR A 79 -0.04 -9.25 -2.77
CA THR A 79 1.31 -9.84 -2.79
C THR A 79 2.05 -9.65 -1.47
N ASN A 80 2.02 -8.43 -0.93
CA ASN A 80 2.70 -8.08 0.32
C ASN A 80 2.13 -8.84 1.52
N PHE A 81 0.81 -9.02 1.55
CA PHE A 81 0.14 -9.76 2.63
C PHE A 81 0.57 -11.22 2.69
N ILE A 82 0.66 -11.89 1.53
CA ILE A 82 1.14 -13.28 1.44
C ILE A 82 2.58 -13.38 1.91
N ASN A 83 3.45 -12.47 1.48
CA ASN A 83 4.85 -12.46 1.86
C ASN A 83 5.04 -12.28 3.37
N PHE A 84 4.29 -11.38 3.99
CA PHE A 84 4.32 -11.19 5.44
C PHE A 84 3.73 -12.40 6.18
N SER A 85 2.68 -13.03 5.68
CA SER A 85 2.12 -14.26 6.26
C SER A 85 3.15 -15.39 6.30
N ILE A 86 3.88 -15.59 5.20
CA ILE A 86 4.98 -16.56 5.12
C ILE A 86 6.09 -16.21 6.12
N LYS A 87 6.49 -14.93 6.19
CA LYS A 87 7.52 -14.47 7.11
C LYS A 87 7.16 -14.71 8.56
N TYR A 88 5.90 -14.52 8.93
CA TYR A 88 5.40 -14.74 10.29
C TYR A 88 4.90 -16.18 10.54
N LYS A 89 5.02 -17.08 9.55
CA LYS A 89 4.58 -18.49 9.62
C LYS A 89 3.10 -18.61 9.99
N LEU A 90 2.26 -17.76 9.41
CA LEU A 90 0.81 -17.77 9.60
C LEU A 90 0.15 -18.54 8.46
N ASP A 91 -0.71 -19.49 8.81
CA ASP A 91 -1.58 -20.16 7.85
C ASP A 91 -2.70 -19.19 7.44
N ILE A 92 -2.79 -18.88 6.14
CA ILE A 92 -3.62 -17.78 5.66
C ILE A 92 -5.10 -18.03 5.94
N ILE A 93 -5.64 -19.16 5.53
CA ILE A 93 -7.08 -19.44 5.62
C ILE A 93 -7.56 -19.60 7.06
N PRO A 94 -6.94 -20.45 7.90
CA PRO A 94 -7.32 -20.55 9.31
C PRO A 94 -7.23 -19.22 10.05
N SER A 95 -6.12 -18.48 9.84
CA SER A 95 -5.93 -17.18 10.51
C SER A 95 -6.94 -16.11 10.05
N MET A 96 -7.44 -16.18 8.81
CA MET A 96 -8.54 -15.32 8.34
C MET A 96 -9.85 -15.67 9.04
N MET A 97 -10.15 -16.98 9.17
CA MET A 97 -11.35 -17.44 9.85
C MET A 97 -11.31 -17.10 11.35
N ASP A 98 -10.14 -17.21 11.98
CA ASP A 98 -9.94 -16.84 13.39
C ASP A 98 -10.15 -15.33 13.62
N CYS A 99 -9.78 -14.50 12.62
CA CYS A 99 -9.97 -13.06 12.69
C CYS A 99 -11.43 -12.62 12.50
N LEU A 100 -12.18 -13.32 11.64
CA LEU A 100 -13.54 -12.93 11.24
C LEU A 100 -14.64 -13.79 11.89
N TYR A 101 -14.27 -14.87 12.59
CA TYR A 101 -15.18 -15.86 13.18
C TYR A 101 -16.24 -16.40 12.20
N ALA A 102 -15.87 -16.46 10.91
CA ALA A 102 -16.76 -16.91 9.84
C ALA A 102 -15.97 -17.54 8.68
N LYS A 103 -16.70 -18.20 7.79
CA LYS A 103 -16.13 -18.77 6.56
C LYS A 103 -15.57 -17.66 5.68
N CYS A 104 -14.32 -17.81 5.26
CA CYS A 104 -13.58 -16.89 4.40
C CYS A 104 -13.20 -17.57 3.09
N ILE A 105 -13.34 -16.85 1.99
CA ILE A 105 -12.94 -17.29 0.66
C ILE A 105 -11.87 -16.31 0.16
N PRO A 106 -10.60 -16.72 0.13
CA PRO A 106 -9.53 -15.86 -0.37
C PRO A 106 -9.55 -15.82 -1.90
N TYR A 107 -9.45 -14.62 -2.44
CA TYR A 107 -9.39 -14.33 -3.87
C TYR A 107 -8.02 -13.77 -4.27
N ILE A 108 -7.53 -14.21 -5.41
CA ILE A 108 -6.30 -13.72 -6.01
C ILE A 108 -6.60 -13.21 -7.41
N THR A 109 -6.20 -11.96 -7.69
CA THR A 109 -6.30 -11.40 -9.04
C THR A 109 -5.15 -11.88 -9.92
N ASP A 110 -5.38 -11.97 -11.22
CA ASP A 110 -4.33 -12.36 -12.17
C ASP A 110 -3.13 -11.40 -12.14
N CYS A 111 -3.36 -10.13 -11.82
CA CYS A 111 -2.30 -9.13 -11.69
C CYS A 111 -1.37 -9.43 -10.50
N VAL A 112 -1.93 -9.83 -9.35
CA VAL A 112 -1.15 -10.25 -8.18
C VAL A 112 -0.34 -11.49 -8.49
N LEU A 113 -0.93 -12.47 -9.18
CA LEU A 113 -0.23 -13.68 -9.58
C LEU A 113 0.92 -13.36 -10.54
N ALA A 114 0.67 -12.54 -11.57
CA ALA A 114 1.68 -12.12 -12.55
C ALA A 114 2.83 -11.33 -11.91
N GLU A 115 2.53 -10.52 -10.87
CA GLU A 115 3.55 -9.79 -10.11
C GLU A 115 4.48 -10.76 -9.37
N VAL A 116 3.93 -11.75 -8.67
CA VAL A 116 4.72 -12.73 -7.94
C VAL A 116 5.54 -13.62 -8.88
N GLU A 117 4.99 -13.96 -10.05
CA GLU A 117 5.73 -14.71 -11.08
C GLU A 117 6.94 -13.92 -11.60
N LYS A 118 6.81 -12.60 -11.80
CA LYS A 118 7.91 -11.71 -12.20
C LYS A 118 9.01 -11.61 -11.14
N LEU A 119 8.67 -11.70 -9.85
CA LEU A 119 9.63 -11.65 -8.75
C LEU A 119 10.52 -12.89 -8.65
N GLY A 120 10.16 -13.98 -9.31
CA GLY A 120 11.01 -15.13 -9.58
C GLY A 120 11.23 -16.07 -8.40
N ARG A 121 12.43 -16.71 -8.37
CA ARG A 121 12.72 -17.87 -7.48
C ARG A 121 12.55 -17.61 -5.99
N LYS A 122 12.72 -16.38 -5.51
CA LYS A 122 12.60 -16.02 -4.09
C LYS A 122 11.17 -16.22 -3.56
N TYR A 123 10.18 -16.14 -4.42
CA TYR A 123 8.77 -16.19 -4.08
C TYR A 123 8.07 -17.51 -4.46
N LYS A 124 8.85 -18.59 -4.67
CA LYS A 124 8.29 -19.91 -4.99
C LYS A 124 7.27 -20.41 -3.96
N VAL A 125 7.49 -20.13 -2.67
CA VAL A 125 6.57 -20.52 -1.61
C VAL A 125 5.26 -19.76 -1.73
N ALA A 126 5.32 -18.44 -1.99
CA ALA A 126 4.14 -17.64 -2.22
C ALA A 126 3.33 -18.17 -3.42
N LEU A 127 4.00 -18.45 -4.54
CA LEU A 127 3.36 -19.04 -5.72
C LEU A 127 2.69 -20.39 -5.44
N ARG A 128 3.30 -21.22 -4.61
CA ARG A 128 2.70 -22.51 -4.22
C ARG A 128 1.43 -22.30 -3.42
N ILE A 129 1.43 -21.36 -2.47
CA ILE A 129 0.26 -21.01 -1.67
C ILE A 129 -0.85 -20.42 -2.57
N MET A 130 -0.49 -19.53 -3.49
CA MET A 130 -1.46 -18.91 -4.42
C MET A 130 -2.09 -19.90 -5.40
N LYS A 131 -1.42 -21.02 -5.68
CA LYS A 131 -1.92 -22.11 -6.53
C LYS A 131 -2.70 -23.19 -5.75
N ASP A 132 -2.89 -23.00 -4.45
CA ASP A 132 -3.72 -23.87 -3.64
C ASP A 132 -5.19 -23.78 -4.13
N PRO A 133 -5.90 -24.91 -4.32
CA PRO A 133 -7.29 -24.92 -4.82
C PRO A 133 -8.29 -24.19 -3.90
N ARG A 134 -7.90 -23.88 -2.67
CA ARG A 134 -8.72 -23.10 -1.73
C ARG A 134 -8.75 -21.61 -2.05
N PHE A 135 -7.83 -21.13 -2.89
CA PHE A 135 -7.83 -19.76 -3.38
C PHE A 135 -8.59 -19.67 -4.70
N GLU A 136 -9.55 -18.79 -4.76
CA GLU A 136 -10.29 -18.54 -5.99
C GLU A 136 -9.61 -17.47 -6.84
N ARG A 137 -9.60 -17.66 -8.15
CA ARG A 137 -9.00 -16.72 -9.09
C ARG A 137 -10.04 -15.72 -9.60
N LEU A 138 -9.67 -14.45 -9.57
CA LEU A 138 -10.44 -13.36 -10.17
C LEU A 138 -9.77 -12.93 -11.48
N PRO A 139 -10.39 -13.19 -12.63
CA PRO A 139 -9.86 -12.76 -13.92
C PRO A 139 -9.85 -11.23 -14.02
N CYS A 140 -8.80 -10.70 -14.63
CA CYS A 140 -8.63 -9.26 -14.86
C CYS A 140 -8.91 -8.92 -16.30
N THR A 141 -9.82 -7.95 -16.54
CA THR A 141 -10.22 -7.49 -17.88
C THR A 141 -9.60 -6.12 -18.25
N HIS A 142 -8.87 -5.49 -17.32
CA HIS A 142 -8.27 -4.17 -17.53
C HIS A 142 -6.91 -4.25 -18.26
N LYS A 143 -6.55 -3.16 -18.90
CA LYS A 143 -5.21 -2.96 -19.47
C LYS A 143 -4.25 -2.51 -18.36
N GLY A 144 -3.13 -3.22 -18.21
CA GLY A 144 -2.10 -2.91 -17.19
C GLY A 144 -1.86 -4.08 -16.25
N THR A 145 -0.70 -4.06 -15.57
CA THR A 145 -0.22 -5.17 -14.73
C THR A 145 0.01 -4.78 -13.27
N TYR A 146 -0.43 -3.59 -12.86
CA TYR A 146 -0.26 -3.15 -11.48
C TYR A 146 -1.35 -3.76 -10.58
N ALA A 147 -0.91 -4.61 -9.65
CA ALA A 147 -1.82 -5.29 -8.72
C ALA A 147 -2.63 -4.32 -7.86
N ASP A 148 -1.98 -3.27 -7.35
CA ASP A 148 -2.64 -2.25 -6.52
C ASP A 148 -3.77 -1.53 -7.22
N ASP A 149 -3.56 -1.17 -8.50
CA ASP A 149 -4.58 -0.49 -9.30
C ASP A 149 -5.75 -1.42 -9.60
N CYS A 150 -5.46 -2.70 -9.89
CA CYS A 150 -6.45 -3.73 -10.10
C CYS A 150 -7.33 -3.92 -8.85
N ILE A 151 -6.71 -4.08 -7.68
CA ILE A 151 -7.42 -4.26 -6.41
C ILE A 151 -8.29 -3.04 -6.12
N ALA A 152 -7.73 -1.82 -6.20
CA ALA A 152 -8.45 -0.59 -5.91
C ALA A 152 -9.66 -0.39 -6.85
N GLN A 153 -9.50 -0.66 -8.14
CA GLN A 153 -10.56 -0.56 -9.12
C GLN A 153 -11.68 -1.57 -8.85
N ARG A 154 -11.31 -2.84 -8.60
CA ARG A 154 -12.26 -3.91 -8.32
C ARG A 154 -13.12 -3.61 -7.09
N VAL A 155 -12.49 -3.16 -6.02
CA VAL A 155 -13.14 -2.85 -4.76
C VAL A 155 -14.00 -1.58 -4.85
N SER A 156 -13.64 -0.63 -5.72
CA SER A 156 -14.48 0.54 -6.00
C SER A 156 -15.77 0.17 -6.72
N GLN A 157 -15.73 -0.85 -7.58
CA GLN A 157 -16.89 -1.36 -8.33
C GLN A 157 -17.77 -2.27 -7.48
N HIS A 158 -17.15 -3.14 -6.67
CA HIS A 158 -17.82 -4.16 -5.87
C HIS A 158 -17.38 -4.07 -4.41
N LYS A 159 -18.28 -3.63 -3.53
CA LYS A 159 -17.99 -3.42 -2.10
C LYS A 159 -18.17 -4.69 -1.25
N CYS A 160 -18.39 -5.84 -1.87
CA CYS A 160 -18.51 -7.13 -1.18
C CYS A 160 -17.17 -7.70 -0.70
N TYR A 161 -16.07 -7.09 -1.06
CA TYR A 161 -14.73 -7.60 -0.77
C TYR A 161 -14.10 -6.94 0.45
N ILE A 162 -13.38 -7.76 1.22
CA ILE A 162 -12.40 -7.33 2.21
C ILE A 162 -11.03 -7.33 1.52
N VAL A 163 -10.21 -6.32 1.76
CA VAL A 163 -8.86 -6.27 1.16
C VAL A 163 -7.82 -6.63 2.21
N ALA A 164 -7.05 -7.67 1.95
CA ALA A 164 -5.93 -8.10 2.79
C ALA A 164 -4.62 -7.54 2.25
N THR A 165 -4.09 -6.49 2.87
CA THR A 165 -2.83 -5.85 2.50
C THR A 165 -2.08 -5.26 3.68
N ASN A 166 -0.75 -5.32 3.64
CA ASN A 166 0.14 -4.63 4.57
C ASN A 166 0.77 -3.37 3.97
N ASP A 167 0.57 -3.14 2.66
CA ASP A 167 1.11 -1.95 2.01
C ASP A 167 0.41 -0.67 2.49
N LYS A 168 1.22 0.35 2.82
CA LYS A 168 0.72 1.63 3.35
C LYS A 168 0.02 2.46 2.26
N ASP A 169 0.54 2.43 1.05
CA ASP A 169 0.01 3.23 -0.05
C ASP A 169 -1.32 2.65 -0.55
N LEU A 170 -1.41 1.33 -0.68
CA LEU A 170 -2.66 0.66 -1.01
C LEU A 170 -3.72 0.87 0.09
N LYS A 171 -3.35 0.76 1.38
CA LYS A 171 -4.25 1.08 2.50
C LYS A 171 -4.80 2.50 2.42
N ARG A 172 -3.95 3.50 2.12
CA ARG A 172 -4.38 4.90 1.98
C ARG A 172 -5.39 5.09 0.85
N ARG A 173 -5.21 4.35 -0.25
CA ARG A 173 -6.15 4.37 -1.39
C ARG A 173 -7.48 3.74 -1.01
N ILE A 174 -7.47 2.56 -0.38
CA ILE A 174 -8.70 1.84 -0.01
C ILE A 174 -9.46 2.57 1.08
N ARG A 175 -8.76 3.26 2.01
CA ARG A 175 -9.42 4.09 3.04
C ARG A 175 -10.27 5.22 2.46
N LYS A 176 -10.04 5.64 1.23
CA LYS A 176 -10.88 6.62 0.53
C LYS A 176 -12.18 6.02 -0.01
N ILE A 177 -12.27 4.70 -0.08
CA ILE A 177 -13.46 3.97 -0.54
C ILE A 177 -14.30 3.64 0.70
N PRO A 178 -15.55 4.14 0.80
CA PRO A 178 -16.40 3.88 1.96
C PRO A 178 -16.90 2.43 1.96
N GLY A 179 -17.07 1.87 3.17
CA GLY A 179 -17.67 0.56 3.37
C GLY A 179 -16.77 -0.64 3.05
N VAL A 180 -15.48 -0.43 2.80
CA VAL A 180 -14.52 -1.51 2.49
C VAL A 180 -13.60 -1.74 3.68
N PRO A 181 -13.66 -2.92 4.31
CA PRO A 181 -12.76 -3.30 5.38
C PRO A 181 -11.37 -3.64 4.85
N ILE A 182 -10.35 -3.41 5.70
CA ILE A 182 -8.97 -3.72 5.40
C ILE A 182 -8.45 -4.71 6.42
N MET A 183 -8.00 -5.87 5.96
CA MET A 183 -7.31 -6.85 6.79
C MET A 183 -5.80 -6.64 6.68
N TYR A 184 -5.09 -6.73 7.78
CA TYR A 184 -3.63 -6.58 7.83
C TYR A 184 -3.02 -7.40 8.96
N ILE A 185 -1.71 -7.52 8.96
CA ILE A 185 -0.98 -8.27 9.98
C ILE A 185 -0.44 -7.29 11.02
N ALA A 186 -0.82 -7.49 12.27
CA ALA A 186 -0.30 -6.78 13.44
C ALA A 186 -0.03 -7.79 14.57
N HIS A 187 1.07 -7.62 15.31
CA HIS A 187 1.43 -8.48 16.45
C HIS A 187 1.34 -9.99 16.16
N HIS A 188 1.84 -10.43 15.00
CA HIS A 188 1.81 -11.83 14.54
C HIS A 188 0.41 -12.43 14.41
N ARG A 189 -0.61 -11.61 14.23
CA ARG A 189 -1.99 -12.06 13.97
C ARG A 189 -2.65 -11.20 12.90
N TYR A 190 -3.72 -11.71 12.31
CA TYR A 190 -4.54 -10.91 11.41
C TYR A 190 -5.45 -9.99 12.21
N THR A 191 -5.57 -8.78 11.74
CA THR A 191 -6.41 -7.74 12.32
C THR A 191 -7.20 -7.07 11.22
N ILE A 192 -8.44 -6.69 11.51
CA ILE A 192 -9.30 -6.03 10.54
C ILE A 192 -9.55 -4.57 10.96
N GLU A 193 -9.59 -3.69 9.98
CA GLU A 193 -9.90 -2.26 10.13
C GLU A 193 -11.20 -1.96 9.38
N ARG A 194 -12.07 -1.15 9.96
CA ARG A 194 -13.32 -0.66 9.35
C ARG A 194 -14.31 -1.77 8.99
N MET A 195 -14.39 -2.79 9.81
CA MET A 195 -15.49 -3.73 9.65
C MET A 195 -16.80 -2.99 9.93
N PRO A 196 -17.74 -2.92 8.98
CA PRO A 196 -19.05 -2.33 9.26
C PRO A 196 -19.79 -3.18 10.30
N ASP A 197 -20.53 -2.52 11.17
CA ASP A 197 -21.34 -3.22 12.18
C ASP A 197 -22.33 -4.17 11.51
N ALA A 198 -22.51 -5.34 12.10
CA ALA A 198 -23.51 -6.27 11.63
C ALA A 198 -24.91 -5.68 11.86
N TYR A 199 -25.84 -5.96 10.93
CA TYR A 199 -27.23 -5.54 11.10
C TYR A 199 -27.80 -6.16 12.39
N GLY A 200 -28.29 -5.32 13.30
CA GLY A 200 -28.81 -5.76 14.59
C GLY A 200 -27.78 -5.86 15.72
N ALA A 201 -26.53 -5.48 15.52
CA ALA A 201 -25.57 -5.37 16.61
C ALA A 201 -26.01 -4.28 17.60
N PRO A 202 -25.95 -4.52 18.93
CA PRO A 202 -26.25 -3.49 19.91
C PRO A 202 -25.23 -2.35 19.76
N ARG A 203 -25.72 -1.13 19.68
CA ARG A 203 -24.87 0.08 19.71
C ARG A 203 -24.52 0.34 21.16
N GLU A 204 -23.21 0.28 21.50
CA GLU A 204 -22.69 0.78 22.77
C GLU A 204 -22.77 2.31 22.82
#